data_923e9462135428887ccdaf084bd07183
#
_entry.id   923e9462135428887ccdaf084bd07183
#
_cell.length_a   1.000
_cell.length_b   1.000
_cell.length_c   1.000
_cell.angle_alpha   90.00
_cell.angle_beta   90.00
_cell.angle_gamma   90.00
#
_symmetry.space_group_name_H-M   'P 1'
#
loop_
_entity.id
_entity.type
_entity.pdbx_description
1 polymer ?
#
loop_
_entity_poly.entity_id
_entity_poly.type
_entity_poly.pdbx_seq_one_letter_code
_entity_poly.pdbx_strand_id
1 'polypeptide(L)'
;MRSIVLTALFALVPAIAAAAAIAPSTILANPSSYDGKSVTVTGKVSHFQTSSTPMGAVAGFQLCDSKCVVVIDKTNQSRSDGASATVTGTFHVTFKGPRKTFSNAIVVGR
;
A
#
# COMPACT_ATOMS: atom_id res chain seq x y z
N MET A 1 -11.11 -8.42 41.30
CA MET A 1 -10.52 -7.28 41.50
C MET A 1 -9.16 -7.16 40.99
N ARG A 2 -8.34 -7.94 41.41
CA ARG A 2 -7.00 -7.84 40.95
C ARG A 2 -6.89 -7.95 39.47
N SER A 3 -7.71 -8.69 38.88
CA SER A 3 -7.63 -8.90 37.44
C SER A 3 -7.71 -7.60 36.66
N ILE A 4 -8.28 -6.61 37.23
CA ILE A 4 -8.40 -5.34 36.58
C ILE A 4 -7.07 -4.74 36.19
N VAL A 5 -6.11 -4.95 37.02
CA VAL A 5 -4.79 -4.38 36.76
C VAL A 5 -4.20 -4.96 35.50
N LEU A 6 -4.45 -6.22 35.29
CA LEU A 6 -3.91 -6.89 34.13
C LEU A 6 -4.46 -6.30 32.86
N THR A 7 -5.71 -5.97 32.90
CA THR A 7 -6.33 -5.40 31.74
C THR A 7 -5.65 -4.13 31.33
N ALA A 8 -5.24 -3.35 32.27
CA ALA A 8 -4.58 -2.10 31.97
C ALA A 8 -3.30 -2.32 31.19
N LEU A 9 -2.62 -3.39 31.49
CA LEU A 9 -1.39 -3.68 30.78
C LEU A 9 -1.63 -4.03 29.34
N PHE A 10 -2.66 -4.75 29.08
CA PHE A 10 -2.99 -5.09 27.72
C PHE A 10 -3.24 -3.86 26.88
N ALA A 11 -3.82 -2.86 27.47
CA ALA A 11 -4.15 -1.67 26.75
C ALA A 11 -2.91 -1.00 26.17
N LEU A 12 -1.75 -1.25 26.73
CA LEU A 12 -0.54 -0.64 26.24
C LEU A 12 0.04 -1.36 25.05
N VAL A 13 -0.17 -2.64 24.99
CA VAL A 13 0.43 -3.43 23.92
C VAL A 13 -0.01 -2.99 22.54
N PRO A 14 -1.27 -2.75 22.32
CA PRO A 14 -1.73 -2.34 20.99
C PRO A 14 -1.08 -1.08 20.46
N ALA A 15 -0.51 -0.30 21.32
CA ALA A 15 0.11 0.93 20.89
C ALA A 15 1.26 0.69 19.93
N ILE A 16 1.79 -0.50 19.91
CA ILE A 16 2.89 -0.82 19.02
C ILE A 16 2.41 -1.36 17.70
N ALA A 17 1.17 -1.66 17.60
CA ALA A 17 0.65 -2.29 16.40
C ALA A 17 0.84 -1.38 15.20
N ALA A 18 1.10 -1.99 14.07
CA ALA A 18 1.18 -1.28 12.82
C ALA A 18 -0.19 -0.70 12.47
N ALA A 19 -0.19 0.27 11.59
CA ALA A 19 -1.42 0.83 11.10
C ALA A 19 -2.26 -0.26 10.45
N ALA A 20 -3.56 -0.18 10.61
CA ALA A 20 -4.47 -1.12 9.99
C ALA A 20 -4.44 -0.94 8.49
N ALA A 21 -4.55 -2.05 7.77
CA ALA A 21 -4.63 -2.00 6.32
C ALA A 21 -5.97 -1.45 5.88
N ILE A 22 -5.94 -0.66 4.83
CA ILE A 22 -7.15 -0.08 4.25
C ILE A 22 -7.35 -0.61 2.84
N ALA A 23 -8.55 -0.44 2.33
CA ALA A 23 -8.89 -0.91 0.99
C ALA A 23 -8.59 0.16 -0.05
N PRO A 24 -8.30 -0.24 -1.29
CA PRO A 24 -8.10 0.73 -2.37
C PRO A 24 -9.28 1.70 -2.53
N SER A 25 -10.50 1.21 -2.42
CA SER A 25 -11.67 2.07 -2.54
C SER A 25 -11.72 3.14 -1.44
N THR A 26 -11.19 2.85 -0.27
CA THR A 26 -11.14 3.82 0.82
C THR A 26 -10.25 5.00 0.47
N ILE A 27 -9.09 4.71 -0.11
CA ILE A 27 -8.18 5.77 -0.55
C ILE A 27 -8.80 6.58 -1.68
N LEU A 28 -9.40 5.89 -2.63
CA LEU A 28 -9.93 6.55 -3.81
C LEU A 28 -11.19 7.38 -3.53
N ALA A 29 -11.84 7.13 -2.40
CA ALA A 29 -12.96 7.95 -1.98
C ALA A 29 -12.49 9.34 -1.55
N ASN A 30 -11.24 9.45 -1.11
CA ASN A 30 -10.71 10.72 -0.63
C ASN A 30 -9.19 10.78 -0.82
N PRO A 31 -8.73 10.76 -2.07
CA PRO A 31 -7.30 10.61 -2.35
C PRO A 31 -6.44 11.72 -1.78
N SER A 32 -6.92 12.94 -1.78
CA SER A 32 -6.10 14.05 -1.30
C SER A 32 -5.75 13.92 0.17
N SER A 33 -6.56 13.20 0.95
CA SER A 33 -6.26 12.99 2.36
C SER A 33 -5.06 12.09 2.58
N TYR A 34 -4.68 11.32 1.60
CA TYR A 34 -3.58 10.37 1.70
C TYR A 34 -2.34 10.81 0.93
N ASP A 35 -2.44 11.88 0.16
CA ASP A 35 -1.35 12.31 -0.70
C ASP A 35 -0.08 12.60 0.10
N GLY A 36 1.02 11.97 -0.29
CA GLY A 36 2.29 12.13 0.39
C GLY A 36 2.43 11.33 1.67
N LYS A 37 1.44 10.56 2.04
CA LYS A 37 1.44 9.82 3.31
C LYS A 37 1.77 8.35 3.11
N SER A 38 2.35 7.76 4.14
CA SER A 38 2.56 6.32 4.18
C SER A 38 1.23 5.61 4.43
N VAL A 39 0.93 4.63 3.60
CA VAL A 39 -0.31 3.86 3.70
C VAL A 39 -0.01 2.38 3.64
N THR A 40 -0.84 1.59 4.29
CA THR A 40 -0.82 0.13 4.18
C THR A 40 -2.14 -0.28 3.57
N VAL A 41 -2.09 -0.96 2.43
CA VAL A 41 -3.27 -1.25 1.63
C VAL A 41 -3.32 -2.73 1.31
N THR A 42 -4.50 -3.32 1.46
CA THR A 42 -4.75 -4.72 1.14
C THR A 42 -5.75 -4.81 0.01
N GLY A 43 -5.48 -5.67 -0.93
CA GLY A 43 -6.36 -5.92 -2.05
C GLY A 43 -5.89 -7.10 -2.87
N LYS A 44 -6.47 -7.28 -4.04
CA LYS A 44 -6.05 -8.33 -4.97
C LYS A 44 -5.18 -7.75 -6.06
N VAL A 45 -4.13 -8.49 -6.38
CA VAL A 45 -3.18 -8.10 -7.41
C VAL A 45 -3.79 -8.33 -8.79
N SER A 46 -3.60 -7.38 -9.67
CA SER A 46 -4.07 -7.45 -11.05
C SER A 46 -3.05 -6.78 -11.96
N HIS A 47 -2.92 -7.29 -13.17
CA HIS A 47 -2.04 -6.70 -14.19
C HIS A 47 -0.59 -6.57 -13.73
N PHE A 48 -0.08 -7.61 -13.08
CA PHE A 48 1.30 -7.60 -12.61
C PHE A 48 2.27 -7.63 -13.78
N GLN A 49 3.27 -6.78 -13.74
CA GLN A 49 4.33 -6.77 -14.73
C GLN A 49 5.59 -6.19 -14.13
N THR A 50 6.71 -6.50 -14.76
CA THR A 50 7.99 -5.95 -14.36
C THR A 50 8.57 -5.12 -15.49
N SER A 51 9.37 -4.15 -15.12
CA SER A 51 10.03 -3.28 -16.09
C SER A 51 11.45 -3.04 -15.66
N SER A 52 12.35 -2.90 -16.62
CA SER A 52 13.71 -2.45 -16.37
C SER A 52 13.76 -0.95 -16.55
N THR A 53 14.35 -0.27 -15.58
CA THR A 53 14.53 1.17 -15.65
C THR A 53 16.00 1.48 -15.41
N PRO A 54 16.45 2.70 -15.71
CA PRO A 54 17.83 3.08 -15.38
C PRO A 54 18.14 2.95 -13.89
N MET A 55 17.11 2.97 -13.05
CA MET A 55 17.27 2.83 -11.60
C MET A 55 17.16 1.39 -11.14
N GLY A 56 17.00 0.44 -12.05
CA GLY A 56 16.86 -0.97 -11.72
C GLY A 56 15.50 -1.51 -12.12
N ALA A 57 15.25 -2.78 -11.78
CA ALA A 57 13.99 -3.43 -12.08
C ALA A 57 12.92 -2.94 -11.12
N VAL A 58 11.71 -2.78 -11.65
CA VAL A 58 10.56 -2.27 -10.91
C VAL A 58 9.36 -3.16 -11.24
N ALA A 59 8.59 -3.52 -10.24
CA ALA A 59 7.33 -4.21 -10.45
C ALA A 59 6.20 -3.20 -10.46
N GLY A 60 5.23 -3.43 -11.31
CA GLY A 60 4.04 -2.61 -11.37
C GLY A 60 2.80 -3.49 -11.40
N PHE A 61 1.78 -3.09 -10.70
CA PHE A 61 0.53 -3.83 -10.69
C PHE A 61 -0.59 -2.95 -10.16
N GLN A 62 -1.80 -3.45 -10.24
CA GLN A 62 -2.94 -2.82 -9.61
C GLN A 62 -3.32 -3.60 -8.38
N LEU A 63 -3.72 -2.90 -7.35
CA LEU A 63 -4.21 -3.50 -6.12
C LEU A 63 -5.66 -3.10 -5.99
N CYS A 64 -6.54 -4.08 -5.97
CA CYS A 64 -7.96 -3.86 -6.19
C CYS A 64 -8.85 -4.45 -5.11
N ASP A 65 -9.92 -3.73 -4.80
CA ASP A 65 -11.12 -4.31 -4.19
C ASP A 65 -12.24 -4.02 -5.19
N SER A 66 -13.20 -3.17 -4.89
CA SER A 66 -14.16 -2.72 -5.90
C SER A 66 -13.53 -1.69 -6.84
N LYS A 67 -12.42 -1.10 -6.44
CA LYS A 67 -11.66 -0.15 -7.24
C LYS A 67 -10.19 -0.49 -7.13
N CYS A 68 -9.38 0.04 -8.05
CA CYS A 68 -7.97 -0.31 -8.12
C CYS A 68 -7.09 0.92 -7.95
N VAL A 69 -5.99 0.74 -7.21
CA VAL A 69 -4.91 1.73 -7.18
C VAL A 69 -3.70 1.12 -7.86
N VAL A 70 -2.86 1.97 -8.43
CA VAL A 70 -1.62 1.55 -9.07
C VAL A 70 -0.57 1.38 -7.97
N VAL A 71 0.23 0.31 -8.06
CA VAL A 71 1.36 0.11 -7.16
C VAL A 71 2.63 0.07 -8.00
N ILE A 72 3.60 0.86 -7.60
CA ILE A 72 4.93 0.87 -8.21
C ILE A 72 5.89 0.38 -7.15
N ASP A 73 6.39 -0.84 -7.31
CA ASP A 73 7.19 -1.50 -6.29
C ASP A 73 8.64 -1.53 -6.73
N LYS A 74 9.42 -0.66 -6.14
CA LYS A 74 10.84 -0.56 -6.45
C LYS A 74 11.66 -1.68 -5.83
N THR A 75 11.06 -2.45 -4.94
CA THR A 75 11.74 -3.63 -4.39
C THR A 75 11.64 -4.82 -5.34
N ASN A 76 10.82 -4.71 -6.37
CA ASN A 76 10.68 -5.72 -7.42
C ASN A 76 10.30 -7.09 -6.87
N GLN A 77 9.39 -7.12 -5.93
CA GLN A 77 8.92 -8.37 -5.36
C GLN A 77 7.93 -9.04 -6.29
N SER A 78 8.08 -10.34 -6.48
CA SER A 78 7.19 -11.12 -7.33
C SER A 78 5.82 -11.28 -6.72
N ARG A 79 4.79 -11.17 -7.56
CA ARG A 79 3.41 -11.36 -7.10
C ARG A 79 2.61 -12.01 -8.22
N SER A 80 1.49 -12.63 -7.86
CA SER A 80 0.65 -13.32 -8.82
C SER A 80 -0.70 -12.63 -8.95
N ASP A 81 -1.17 -12.48 -10.18
CA ASP A 81 -2.50 -11.93 -10.43
C ASP A 81 -3.56 -12.77 -9.72
N GLY A 82 -4.50 -12.10 -9.11
CA GLY A 82 -5.58 -12.74 -8.36
C GLY A 82 -5.25 -13.04 -6.92
N ALA A 83 -3.98 -12.96 -6.53
CA ALA A 83 -3.58 -13.20 -5.15
C ALA A 83 -3.86 -11.98 -4.28
N SER A 84 -4.17 -12.23 -3.02
CA SER A 84 -4.28 -11.13 -2.06
C SER A 84 -2.90 -10.65 -1.67
N ALA A 85 -2.76 -9.36 -1.51
CA ALA A 85 -1.50 -8.76 -1.11
C ALA A 85 -1.74 -7.57 -0.21
N THR A 86 -0.78 -7.32 0.65
CA THR A 86 -0.76 -6.13 1.50
C THR A 86 0.54 -5.40 1.20
N VAL A 87 0.43 -4.14 0.85
CA VAL A 87 1.60 -3.32 0.53
C VAL A 87 1.63 -2.08 1.40
N THR A 88 2.82 -1.65 1.74
CA THR A 88 3.04 -0.42 2.48
C THR A 88 3.93 0.47 1.64
N GLY A 89 3.51 1.68 1.42
CA GLY A 89 4.26 2.63 0.61
C GLY A 89 3.69 4.03 0.77
N THR A 90 4.20 4.93 -0.04
CA THR A 90 3.73 6.31 -0.03
C THR A 90 2.71 6.51 -1.13
N PHE A 91 1.57 7.05 -0.78
CA PHE A 91 0.52 7.32 -1.76
C PHE A 91 0.74 8.68 -2.39
N HIS A 92 0.56 8.75 -3.71
CA HIS A 92 0.63 10.00 -4.46
C HIS A 92 -0.59 10.11 -5.35
N VAL A 93 -1.28 11.23 -5.27
CA VAL A 93 -2.37 11.51 -6.21
C VAL A 93 -1.82 11.55 -7.63
N THR A 94 -0.63 12.12 -7.79
CA THR A 94 0.06 12.14 -9.07
C THR A 94 1.50 11.71 -8.85
N PHE A 95 1.95 10.72 -9.59
CA PHE A 95 3.33 10.26 -9.53
C PHE A 95 3.93 10.28 -10.93
N LYS A 96 5.01 11.03 -11.09
CA LYS A 96 5.71 11.11 -12.37
C LYS A 96 6.78 10.06 -12.45
N GLY A 97 6.56 9.08 -13.30
CA GLY A 97 7.55 8.07 -13.59
C GLY A 97 8.46 8.52 -14.73
N PRO A 98 9.46 7.69 -15.08
CA PRO A 98 10.40 8.05 -16.13
C PRO A 98 9.76 8.14 -17.52
N ARG A 99 8.66 7.45 -17.75
CA ARG A 99 8.02 7.44 -19.07
C ARG A 99 6.62 7.97 -19.07
N LYS A 100 5.93 7.90 -17.96
CA LYS A 100 4.55 8.35 -17.90
C LYS A 100 4.19 8.78 -16.50
N THR A 101 3.08 9.46 -16.39
CA THR A 101 2.55 9.93 -15.13
C THR A 101 1.42 9.00 -14.71
N PHE A 102 1.44 8.62 -13.45
CA PHE A 102 0.42 7.76 -12.85
C PHE A 102 -0.47 8.59 -11.95
N SER A 103 -1.74 8.26 -11.95
CA SER A 103 -2.69 8.84 -11.02
C SER A 103 -2.98 7.85 -9.91
N ASN A 104 -3.02 8.32 -8.68
CA ASN A 104 -3.39 7.51 -7.52
C ASN A 104 -2.50 6.28 -7.39
N ALA A 105 -1.22 6.52 -7.18
CA ALA A 105 -0.22 5.47 -7.13
C ALA A 105 0.38 5.32 -5.73
N ILE A 106 0.67 4.09 -5.35
CA ILE A 106 1.43 3.78 -4.14
C ILE A 106 2.83 3.39 -4.58
N VAL A 107 3.82 4.07 -4.05
CA VAL A 107 5.21 3.79 -4.37
C VAL A 107 5.83 3.07 -3.19
N VAL A 108 6.32 1.85 -3.43
CA VAL A 108 6.92 1.00 -2.43
C VAL A 108 8.43 1.04 -2.62
N GLY A 109 9.13 1.23 -1.53
CA GLY A 109 10.58 1.34 -1.56
C GLY A 109 11.00 2.76 -1.86
N ARG A 110 12.30 2.95 -2.18
CA ARG A 110 12.82 4.30 -2.37
C ARG A 110 12.89 4.78 -3.78
#